data_b2c2f6eca760e3bfd8777fa6d1b556b9
#
_entry.id   b2c2f6eca760e3bfd8777fa6d1b556b9
#
_cell.length_a   1.000
_cell.length_b   1.000
_cell.length_c   1.000
_cell.angle_alpha   90.00
_cell.angle_beta   90.00
_cell.angle_gamma   90.00
#
_symmetry.space_group_name_H-M   'P 1'
#
loop_
_entity.id
_entity.type
_entity.pdbx_description
1 polymer ?
#
loop_
_entity_poly.entity_id
_entity_poly.type
_entity_poly.pdbx_seq_one_letter_code
_entity_poly.pdbx_strand_id
1 'polypeptide(L)'
;VFWLENTAGRQQTPQYKKHPLLSLSGAINITPADLNGDGKMDLVTLVAQEHEMIVAFVNQGEGRFERGVIARAPHPMYGSTSLTPIDLDGDGDIDLLFTNGDAFDAQTDPKPYHGLQWLENKGELKFEFHPIGRFYGAATAAAGDLDGDGDIDIVVGRSEEHTSEL
;
A
#
# COMPACT_ATOMS: atom_id res chain seq x y z
N VAL A 1 -9.20 3.03 10.61
CA VAL A 1 -9.65 3.41 9.26
C VAL A 1 -11.15 3.59 9.26
N PHE A 2 -11.63 4.59 8.56
CA PHE A 2 -13.05 4.86 8.32
C PHE A 2 -13.21 5.60 6.99
N TRP A 3 -14.38 5.53 6.38
CA TRP A 3 -14.72 6.37 5.25
C TRP A 3 -15.84 7.36 5.59
N LEU A 4 -15.89 8.43 4.83
CA LEU A 4 -16.85 9.51 4.99
C LEU A 4 -17.79 9.54 3.79
N GLU A 5 -19.03 9.14 4.02
CA GLU A 5 -20.07 9.24 3.01
C GLU A 5 -20.55 10.70 2.91
N ASN A 6 -20.46 11.28 1.72
CA ASN A 6 -21.10 12.58 1.49
C ASN A 6 -22.62 12.37 1.32
N THR A 7 -23.39 12.84 2.28
CA THR A 7 -24.85 12.72 2.31
C THR A 7 -25.56 13.95 1.72
N ALA A 8 -24.80 14.99 1.33
CA ALA A 8 -25.37 16.16 0.66
C ALA A 8 -25.66 15.87 -0.82
N GLY A 9 -26.65 16.53 -1.38
CA GLY A 9 -26.92 16.51 -2.81
C GLY A 9 -25.81 17.20 -3.63
N ARG A 10 -25.79 16.96 -4.95
CA ARG A 10 -24.88 17.66 -5.87
C ARG A 10 -25.04 19.18 -5.73
N GLN A 11 -23.94 19.92 -5.76
CA GLN A 11 -23.89 21.38 -5.64
C GLN A 11 -24.35 21.95 -4.28
N GLN A 12 -24.48 21.13 -3.26
CA GLN A 12 -24.70 21.55 -1.87
C GLN A 12 -23.39 21.52 -1.08
N THR A 13 -23.34 22.23 0.05
CA THR A 13 -22.23 22.13 0.98
C THR A 13 -22.11 20.68 1.46
N PRO A 14 -20.95 20.03 1.31
CA PRO A 14 -20.77 18.63 1.70
C PRO A 14 -21.11 18.38 3.16
N GLN A 15 -21.84 17.32 3.40
CA GLN A 15 -22.13 16.79 4.74
C GLN A 15 -21.67 15.33 4.78
N TYR A 16 -21.01 14.96 5.86
CA TYR A 16 -20.38 13.65 5.93
C TYR A 16 -20.93 12.80 7.07
N LYS A 17 -21.19 11.54 6.75
CA LYS A 17 -21.47 10.47 7.72
C LYS A 17 -20.30 9.54 7.80
N LYS A 18 -19.83 9.25 9.02
CA LYS A 18 -18.68 8.39 9.29
C LYS A 18 -19.09 6.91 9.35
N HIS A 19 -18.35 6.06 8.60
CA HIS A 19 -18.49 4.61 8.59
C HIS A 19 -17.16 3.97 9.00
N PRO A 20 -17.08 3.26 10.13
CA PRO A 20 -15.85 2.59 10.55
C PRO A 20 -15.55 1.38 9.68
N LEU A 21 -14.27 1.15 9.35
CA LEU A 21 -13.76 -0.02 8.62
C LEU A 21 -12.78 -0.83 9.46
N LEU A 22 -11.88 -0.16 10.20
CA LEU A 22 -10.84 -0.82 10.99
C LEU A 22 -10.54 0.00 12.25
N SER A 23 -10.47 -0.67 13.39
CA SER A 23 -10.18 -0.05 14.69
C SER A 23 -8.73 -0.18 15.13
N LEU A 24 -7.83 -0.69 14.27
CA LEU A 24 -6.40 -0.79 14.58
C LEU A 24 -5.70 0.56 14.42
N SER A 25 -4.67 0.78 15.22
CA SER A 25 -3.70 1.88 15.05
C SER A 25 -2.73 1.58 13.91
N GLY A 26 -1.96 2.58 13.49
CA GLY A 26 -0.86 2.40 12.53
C GLY A 26 -1.25 2.37 11.05
N ALA A 27 -2.51 2.62 10.68
CA ALA A 27 -2.85 2.80 9.27
C ALA A 27 -2.25 4.12 8.77
N ILE A 28 -1.24 4.02 7.91
CA ILE A 28 -0.45 5.17 7.42
C ILE A 28 -0.76 5.57 5.98
N ASN A 29 -1.38 4.67 5.24
CA ASN A 29 -1.72 4.89 3.84
C ASN A 29 -3.04 4.17 3.55
N ILE A 30 -3.88 4.76 2.72
CA ILE A 30 -5.07 4.12 2.18
C ILE A 30 -5.31 4.59 0.76
N THR A 31 -5.47 3.66 -0.16
CA THR A 31 -5.62 3.96 -1.59
C THR A 31 -6.80 3.17 -2.17
N PRO A 32 -7.67 3.82 -2.97
CA PRO A 32 -8.68 3.10 -3.73
C PRO A 32 -8.04 2.40 -4.94
N ALA A 33 -8.44 1.17 -5.21
CA ALA A 33 -8.06 0.38 -6.38
C ALA A 33 -9.09 -0.73 -6.60
N ASP A 34 -9.31 -1.14 -7.84
CA ASP A 34 -10.12 -2.33 -8.15
C ASP A 34 -9.19 -3.55 -8.06
N LEU A 35 -9.16 -4.21 -6.90
CA LEU A 35 -8.21 -5.29 -6.61
C LEU A 35 -8.64 -6.65 -7.14
N ASN A 36 -9.92 -6.81 -7.47
CA ASN A 36 -10.50 -8.08 -7.91
C ASN A 36 -11.07 -8.04 -9.33
N GLY A 37 -10.93 -6.91 -10.05
CA GLY A 37 -11.37 -6.73 -11.42
C GLY A 37 -12.91 -6.71 -11.60
N ASP A 38 -13.68 -6.39 -10.53
CA ASP A 38 -15.15 -6.40 -10.60
C ASP A 38 -15.75 -5.04 -11.01
N GLY A 39 -14.91 -4.05 -11.28
CA GLY A 39 -15.29 -2.69 -11.70
C GLY A 39 -15.69 -1.78 -10.54
N LYS A 40 -15.59 -2.22 -9.29
CA LYS A 40 -15.84 -1.40 -8.10
C LYS A 40 -14.53 -1.02 -7.42
N MET A 41 -14.47 0.20 -6.90
CA MET A 41 -13.30 0.63 -6.13
C MET A 41 -13.30 -0.02 -4.76
N ASP A 42 -12.33 -0.89 -4.54
CA ASP A 42 -11.93 -1.41 -3.25
C ASP A 42 -11.02 -0.39 -2.54
N LEU A 43 -10.66 -0.68 -1.30
CA LEU A 43 -9.67 0.10 -0.56
C LEU A 43 -8.56 -0.84 -0.09
N VAL A 44 -7.33 -0.41 -0.23
CA VAL A 44 -6.18 -1.11 0.35
C VAL A 44 -5.43 -0.18 1.31
N THR A 45 -5.02 -0.70 2.46
CA THR A 45 -4.29 0.07 3.46
C THR A 45 -3.08 -0.67 3.99
N LEU A 46 -2.01 0.08 4.20
CA LEU A 46 -0.84 -0.36 4.94
C LEU A 46 -1.03 -0.01 6.41
N VAL A 47 -0.99 -1.02 7.27
CA VAL A 47 -1.05 -0.88 8.73
C VAL A 47 0.34 -1.21 9.27
N ALA A 48 1.11 -0.17 9.54
CA ALA A 48 2.49 -0.25 10.00
C ALA A 48 2.60 -0.44 11.53
N GLN A 49 3.78 -0.22 12.07
CA GLN A 49 4.12 -0.36 13.49
C GLN A 49 3.92 -1.80 13.99
N GLU A 50 3.27 -2.01 15.11
CA GLU A 50 3.13 -3.35 15.71
C GLU A 50 2.40 -4.39 14.83
N HIS A 51 1.64 -3.94 13.84
CA HIS A 51 0.81 -4.83 13.03
C HIS A 51 1.46 -5.27 11.72
N GLU A 52 2.20 -4.39 11.06
CA GLU A 52 2.96 -4.63 9.83
C GLU A 52 2.19 -5.53 8.84
N MET A 53 1.06 -5.02 8.34
CA MET A 53 0.19 -5.79 7.46
C MET A 53 -0.48 -4.92 6.40
N ILE A 54 -0.84 -5.55 5.29
CA ILE A 54 -1.64 -4.96 4.22
C ILE A 54 -3.06 -5.52 4.31
N VAL A 55 -4.04 -4.63 4.38
CA VAL A 55 -5.46 -4.97 4.54
C VAL A 55 -6.25 -4.43 3.36
N ALA A 56 -7.03 -5.30 2.72
CA ALA A 56 -8.03 -4.92 1.72
C ALA A 56 -9.41 -4.77 2.36
N PHE A 57 -10.20 -3.87 1.79
CA PHE A 57 -11.63 -3.74 2.02
C PHE A 57 -12.33 -3.85 0.66
N VAL A 58 -12.85 -5.04 0.37
CA VAL A 58 -13.50 -5.36 -0.91
C VAL A 58 -14.91 -4.79 -0.95
N ASN A 59 -15.17 -3.98 -1.95
CA ASN A 59 -16.43 -3.27 -2.11
C ASN A 59 -17.56 -4.18 -2.57
N GLN A 60 -18.49 -4.48 -1.68
CA GLN A 60 -19.67 -5.31 -1.95
C GLN A 60 -20.86 -4.51 -2.51
N GLY A 61 -20.64 -3.21 -2.82
CA GLY A 61 -21.72 -2.29 -3.19
C GLY A 61 -22.48 -1.73 -1.99
N GLU A 62 -23.24 -0.66 -2.26
CA GLU A 62 -24.07 0.02 -1.24
C GLU A 62 -23.30 0.48 0.01
N GLY A 63 -22.02 0.83 -0.16
CA GLY A 63 -21.15 1.26 0.95
C GLY A 63 -20.75 0.15 1.92
N ARG A 64 -20.92 -1.11 1.53
CA ARG A 64 -20.49 -2.27 2.32
C ARG A 64 -19.13 -2.76 1.85
N PHE A 65 -18.28 -3.07 2.79
CA PHE A 65 -16.93 -3.56 2.53
C PHE A 65 -16.66 -4.85 3.32
N GLU A 66 -16.10 -5.83 2.62
CA GLU A 66 -15.58 -7.06 3.22
C GLU A 66 -14.08 -6.90 3.47
N ARG A 67 -13.64 -7.15 4.70
CA ARG A 67 -12.24 -7.00 5.09
C ARG A 67 -11.46 -8.30 4.91
N GLY A 68 -10.32 -8.22 4.22
CA GLY A 68 -9.32 -9.29 4.12
C GLY A 68 -7.92 -8.81 4.47
N VAL A 69 -7.06 -9.70 4.95
CA VAL A 69 -5.62 -9.43 5.10
C VAL A 69 -4.90 -10.02 3.89
N ILE A 70 -4.25 -9.15 3.11
CA ILE A 70 -3.47 -9.54 1.93
C ILE A 70 -2.13 -10.13 2.35
N ALA A 71 -1.39 -9.41 3.20
CA ALA A 71 -0.06 -9.81 3.63
C ALA A 71 0.22 -9.39 5.07
N ARG A 72 1.10 -10.13 5.73
CA ARG A 72 1.70 -9.76 7.02
C ARG A 72 3.20 -9.86 6.90
N ALA A 73 3.89 -8.84 7.40
CA ALA A 73 5.33 -8.92 7.54
C ALA A 73 5.72 -9.97 8.59
N PRO A 74 6.90 -10.58 8.44
CA PRO A 74 7.37 -11.62 9.34
C PRO A 74 7.75 -11.10 10.75
N HIS A 75 7.85 -9.78 10.92
CA HIS A 75 8.30 -9.15 12.14
C HIS A 75 7.62 -7.79 12.37
N PRO A 76 7.21 -7.44 13.61
CA PRO A 76 6.56 -6.15 13.91
C PRO A 76 7.48 -4.92 13.74
N MET A 77 8.78 -5.10 13.58
CA MET A 77 9.75 -4.04 13.25
C MET A 77 10.15 -4.09 11.76
N TYR A 78 9.25 -4.52 10.88
CA TYR A 78 9.55 -4.60 9.45
C TYR A 78 9.76 -3.23 8.82
N GLY A 79 9.12 -2.21 9.35
CA GLY A 79 9.34 -0.82 8.99
C GLY A 79 8.65 -0.42 7.69
N SER A 80 7.46 -0.90 7.47
CA SER A 80 6.66 -0.56 6.28
C SER A 80 6.33 0.92 6.23
N THR A 81 6.49 1.56 5.06
CA THR A 81 6.43 3.02 4.89
C THR A 81 5.43 3.49 3.85
N SER A 82 5.32 2.85 2.70
CA SER A 82 4.35 3.23 1.68
C SER A 82 3.79 2.06 0.90
N LEU A 83 2.64 2.27 0.26
CA LEU A 83 1.92 1.29 -0.55
C LEU A 83 1.34 1.97 -1.78
N THR A 84 1.64 1.44 -2.97
CA THR A 84 1.19 1.95 -4.25
C THR A 84 0.53 0.83 -5.06
N PRO A 85 -0.79 0.84 -5.26
CA PRO A 85 -1.45 -0.07 -6.20
C PRO A 85 -1.13 0.32 -7.64
N ILE A 86 -0.75 -0.66 -8.44
CA ILE A 86 -0.43 -0.50 -9.86
C ILE A 86 -0.40 -1.87 -10.54
N ASP A 87 -0.80 -1.96 -11.80
CA ASP A 87 -0.53 -3.10 -12.67
C ASP A 87 0.96 -3.00 -13.09
N LEU A 88 1.83 -3.76 -12.41
CA LEU A 88 3.28 -3.61 -12.56
C LEU A 88 3.83 -4.44 -13.73
N ASP A 89 3.22 -5.59 -14.02
CA ASP A 89 3.66 -6.49 -15.08
C ASP A 89 2.80 -6.45 -16.35
N GLY A 90 1.75 -5.63 -16.34
CA GLY A 90 0.88 -5.40 -17.50
C GLY A 90 -0.11 -6.54 -17.78
N ASP A 91 -0.42 -7.37 -16.78
CA ASP A 91 -1.36 -8.48 -16.94
C ASP A 91 -2.83 -8.08 -16.76
N GLY A 92 -3.09 -6.85 -16.30
CA GLY A 92 -4.41 -6.25 -16.10
C GLY A 92 -4.93 -6.35 -14.67
N ASP A 93 -4.29 -7.09 -13.79
CA ASP A 93 -4.60 -7.16 -12.37
C ASP A 93 -3.82 -6.10 -11.58
N ILE A 94 -4.42 -5.52 -10.57
CA ILE A 94 -3.75 -4.49 -9.76
C ILE A 94 -2.88 -5.14 -8.70
N ASP A 95 -1.58 -4.92 -8.82
CA ASP A 95 -0.54 -5.32 -7.88
C ASP A 95 -0.36 -4.29 -6.76
N LEU A 96 0.53 -4.62 -5.81
CA LEU A 96 0.90 -3.74 -4.72
C LEU A 96 2.41 -3.59 -4.63
N LEU A 97 2.90 -2.40 -4.96
CA LEU A 97 4.27 -1.99 -4.74
C LEU A 97 4.39 -1.37 -3.35
N PHE A 98 5.30 -1.86 -2.49
CA PHE A 98 5.46 -1.28 -1.17
C PHE A 98 6.91 -1.15 -0.72
N THR A 99 7.16 -0.18 0.16
CA THR A 99 8.46 0.09 0.75
C THR A 99 8.47 -0.24 2.24
N ASN A 100 9.62 -0.68 2.72
CA ASN A 100 9.89 -0.90 4.12
C ASN A 100 11.31 -0.41 4.46
N GLY A 101 11.42 0.84 4.82
CA GLY A 101 12.69 1.50 5.13
C GLY A 101 12.67 2.29 6.42
N ASP A 102 11.60 2.20 7.22
CA ASP A 102 11.52 2.89 8.49
C ASP A 102 12.43 2.24 9.54
N ALA A 103 13.38 3.03 10.03
CA ALA A 103 14.33 2.65 11.08
C ALA A 103 14.16 3.48 12.35
N PHE A 104 13.14 4.33 12.45
CA PHE A 104 12.98 5.29 13.55
C PHE A 104 12.93 4.65 14.94
N ASP A 105 12.43 3.43 15.03
CA ASP A 105 12.34 2.71 16.31
C ASP A 105 13.61 1.91 16.67
N ALA A 106 14.61 1.89 15.81
CA ALA A 106 15.81 1.11 16.01
C ALA A 106 17.04 2.02 16.10
N GLN A 107 17.69 2.04 17.24
CA GLN A 107 19.01 2.67 17.45
C GLN A 107 20.14 1.98 16.66
N THR A 108 19.86 1.29 15.58
CA THR A 108 20.79 0.36 14.96
C THR A 108 20.73 0.37 13.45
N ASP A 109 21.74 -0.22 12.89
CA ASP A 109 22.05 -0.42 11.47
C ASP A 109 20.87 -0.72 10.57
N PRO A 110 20.97 -0.36 9.28
CA PRO A 110 19.99 -0.68 8.27
C PRO A 110 19.63 -2.16 8.30
N LYS A 111 18.34 -2.47 8.38
CA LYS A 111 17.89 -3.86 8.47
C LYS A 111 18.06 -4.54 7.10
N PRO A 112 18.51 -5.80 7.04
CA PRO A 112 18.88 -6.48 5.79
C PRO A 112 17.71 -6.72 4.85
N TYR A 113 16.48 -6.53 5.31
CA TYR A 113 15.24 -6.69 4.55
C TYR A 113 14.60 -5.36 4.13
N HIS A 114 15.21 -4.21 4.50
CA HIS A 114 14.72 -2.91 4.04
C HIS A 114 14.87 -2.76 2.52
N GLY A 115 13.81 -2.25 1.89
CA GLY A 115 13.84 -2.05 0.45
C GLY A 115 12.50 -1.83 -0.20
N LEU A 116 12.42 -2.28 -1.43
CA LEU A 116 11.27 -2.23 -2.29
C LEU A 116 10.77 -3.64 -2.56
N GLN A 117 9.48 -3.84 -2.41
CA GLN A 117 8.79 -5.12 -2.48
C GLN A 117 7.61 -5.04 -3.45
N TRP A 118 7.31 -6.13 -4.11
CA TRP A 118 6.17 -6.31 -4.97
C TRP A 118 5.31 -7.48 -4.49
N LEU A 119 4.04 -7.25 -4.34
CA LEU A 119 3.02 -8.27 -4.17
C LEU A 119 2.25 -8.37 -5.48
N GLU A 120 2.58 -9.38 -6.27
CA GLU A 120 1.94 -9.69 -7.53
C GLU A 120 0.54 -10.27 -7.29
N ASN A 121 -0.47 -9.70 -7.90
CA ASN A 121 -1.84 -10.18 -7.83
C ASN A 121 -2.04 -11.33 -8.81
N LYS A 122 -2.33 -12.50 -8.30
CA LYS A 122 -2.59 -13.71 -9.12
C LYS A 122 -4.09 -13.98 -9.32
N GLY A 123 -4.90 -12.92 -9.19
CA GLY A 123 -6.36 -13.03 -9.21
C GLY A 123 -6.95 -13.53 -7.89
N GLU A 124 -8.25 -13.32 -7.72
CA GLU A 124 -9.01 -13.73 -6.52
C GLU A 124 -8.40 -13.22 -5.19
N LEU A 125 -7.74 -12.06 -5.20
CA LEU A 125 -7.02 -11.46 -4.06
C LEU A 125 -5.91 -12.37 -3.47
N LYS A 126 -5.32 -13.20 -4.32
CA LYS A 126 -4.14 -14.01 -3.98
C LYS A 126 -2.89 -13.28 -4.43
N PHE A 127 -1.99 -12.99 -3.52
CA PHE A 127 -0.79 -12.23 -3.81
C PHE A 127 0.46 -13.09 -3.60
N GLU A 128 1.41 -12.97 -4.53
CA GLU A 128 2.74 -13.57 -4.45
C GLU A 128 3.79 -12.50 -4.15
N PHE A 129 4.70 -12.78 -3.20
CA PHE A 129 5.70 -11.83 -2.75
C PHE A 129 6.99 -11.93 -3.59
N HIS A 130 7.44 -10.79 -4.11
CA HIS A 130 8.70 -10.65 -4.85
C HIS A 130 9.53 -9.48 -4.28
N PRO A 131 10.76 -9.74 -3.79
CA PRO A 131 11.69 -8.65 -3.45
C PRO A 131 12.26 -8.04 -4.73
N ILE A 132 12.11 -6.73 -4.93
CA ILE A 132 12.69 -6.02 -6.06
C ILE A 132 14.14 -5.63 -5.78
N GLY A 133 14.40 -5.08 -4.58
CA GLY A 133 15.74 -4.65 -4.24
C GLY A 133 15.88 -4.16 -2.80
N ARG A 134 17.14 -4.10 -2.35
CA ARG A 134 17.50 -3.57 -1.04
C ARG A 134 17.82 -2.09 -1.15
N PHE A 135 17.00 -1.26 -0.55
CA PHE A 135 17.15 0.19 -0.54
C PHE A 135 16.92 0.69 0.89
N TYR A 136 17.99 0.84 1.63
CA TYR A 136 17.94 1.33 3.00
C TYR A 136 17.30 2.71 3.06
N GLY A 137 16.39 2.91 4.01
CA GLY A 137 15.65 4.16 4.13
C GLY A 137 14.59 4.38 3.03
N ALA A 138 14.19 3.33 2.30
CA ALA A 138 13.12 3.44 1.32
C ALA A 138 11.82 3.91 1.98
N ALA A 139 11.45 5.17 1.74
CA ALA A 139 10.32 5.82 2.39
C ALA A 139 9.05 5.81 1.55
N THR A 140 9.19 5.90 0.24
CA THR A 140 8.07 5.90 -0.70
C THR A 140 8.52 5.35 -2.05
N ALA A 141 7.56 4.82 -2.82
CA ALA A 141 7.77 4.47 -4.21
C ALA A 141 6.59 4.95 -5.06
N ALA A 142 6.90 5.31 -6.30
CA ALA A 142 5.94 5.58 -7.36
C ALA A 142 6.37 4.81 -8.61
N ALA A 143 5.41 4.46 -9.46
CA ALA A 143 5.69 3.72 -10.67
C ALA A 143 4.88 4.26 -11.85
N GLY A 144 5.43 4.11 -13.06
CA GLY A 144 4.83 4.56 -14.32
C GLY A 144 5.86 4.47 -15.45
N ASP A 145 5.40 4.54 -16.68
CA ASP A 145 6.28 4.62 -17.87
C ASP A 145 6.95 6.00 -17.91
N LEU A 146 8.22 6.08 -17.52
CA LEU A 146 8.95 7.34 -17.42
C LEU A 146 9.74 7.71 -18.68
N ASP A 147 10.10 6.75 -19.51
CA ASP A 147 10.88 6.97 -20.72
C ASP A 147 10.08 6.78 -22.02
N GLY A 148 8.84 6.31 -21.91
CA GLY A 148 7.89 6.21 -23.02
C GLY A 148 8.07 4.92 -23.85
N ASP A 149 8.68 3.89 -23.27
CA ASP A 149 8.90 2.61 -23.97
C ASP A 149 7.76 1.60 -23.77
N GLY A 150 6.83 1.89 -22.85
CA GLY A 150 5.63 1.09 -22.56
C GLY A 150 5.79 0.19 -21.35
N ASP A 151 6.97 0.06 -20.78
CA ASP A 151 7.20 -0.73 -19.56
C ASP A 151 7.06 0.16 -18.31
N ILE A 152 6.80 -0.43 -17.16
CA ILE A 152 6.61 0.33 -15.92
C ILE A 152 7.93 0.49 -15.18
N ASP A 153 8.38 1.74 -15.07
CA ASP A 153 9.52 2.15 -14.27
C ASP A 153 9.14 2.43 -12.82
N ILE A 154 10.13 2.39 -11.92
CA ILE A 154 9.93 2.65 -10.50
C ILE A 154 10.87 3.74 -10.00
N VAL A 155 10.31 4.72 -9.28
CA VAL A 155 11.06 5.75 -8.55
C VAL A 155 10.94 5.50 -7.06
N VAL A 156 12.08 5.46 -6.36
CA VAL A 156 12.14 5.25 -4.90
C VAL A 156 12.66 6.51 -4.22
N GLY A 157 11.85 7.06 -3.32
CA GLY A 157 12.26 8.11 -2.39
C GLY A 157 12.89 7.50 -1.14
N ARG A 158 14.05 8.05 -0.71
CA ARG A 158 14.78 7.59 0.48
C ARG A 158 14.82 8.68 1.54
N SER A 159 14.79 8.29 2.82
CA SER A 159 15.11 9.20 3.91
C SER A 159 16.62 9.44 4.00
N GLU A 160 17.06 10.65 4.39
CA GLU A 160 18.48 11.04 4.45
C GLU A 160 19.27 10.35 5.57
N GLU A 161 18.63 9.70 6.50
CA GLU A 161 19.28 9.17 7.72
C GLU A 161 20.27 8.03 7.48
N HIS A 162 20.33 7.48 6.26
CA HIS A 162 21.21 6.35 5.92
C HIS A 162 22.00 6.57 4.63
N THR A 163 22.54 7.76 4.42
CA THR A 163 23.40 8.10 3.27
C THR A 163 24.84 7.63 3.37
N SER A 164 25.18 6.66 4.21
CA SER A 164 26.47 6.01 4.07
C SER A 164 26.35 4.91 3.03
N GLU A 165 26.96 5.20 1.89
CA GLU A 165 27.36 4.32 0.79
C GLU A 165 26.43 4.29 -0.45
N LEU A 166 26.91 5.04 -1.40
CA LEU A 166 26.99 4.67 -2.80
C LEU A 166 28.31 3.96 -3.05
#